data_6390d0b780963b6b90192915dae457a5
#
_entry.id   6390d0b780963b6b90192915dae457a5
#
_cell.length_a   1.000
_cell.length_b   1.000
_cell.length_c   1.000
_cell.angle_alpha   90.00
_cell.angle_beta   90.00
_cell.angle_gamma   90.00
#
_symmetry.space_group_name_H-M   'P 1'
#
loop_
_entity.id
_entity.type
_entity.pdbx_description
1 polymer ?
#
loop_
_entity_poly.entity_id
_entity_poly.type
_entity_poly.pdbx_seq_one_letter_code
_entity_poly.pdbx_strand_id
1 'polypeptide(L)'
;MCTVLRLTNHASFPFCHRMMHLSVGNLSILFRLLVTVMVIVTLINLFQSRWTNKTCQLINPVIHTEEKQFPLAFSISMYTDLDRTVRLMQAIYRSHNCYCIHVDRKSSEWTHTTLSLLMQRRYGDAVYVVPRARSIKVEWGWMSTLDVDLLCSHILLDRCPRWKYWINLTGQEFPLRTNWELVRALTILNGSNLIDGMYRRRNMERFPLHLKFNFPFTWYKGGAHIVARREFVLFVHSDKRAKLILQALRDFEQSENKGIVADETYFPTLNHNPDSIPAPGAFLGVHESDEFTPPIRVKVWSDQNMPCHSGKWVRTICMLGLREVDWLMGRPEFFANKFIPSVEPEGYARLERWISEKIKYEAVVGDLHPSFNATHYLSLDLRWNHL
;
A
#
# COMPACT_ATOMS: atom_id res chain seq x y z
N MET A 1 43.06 -51.25 7.40
CA MET A 1 43.71 -52.16 6.47
C MET A 1 44.12 -51.37 5.24
N CYS A 2 45.43 -51.24 5.09
CA CYS A 2 46.08 -50.64 3.91
C CYS A 2 45.89 -51.50 2.67
N THR A 3 45.72 -50.89 1.52
CA THR A 3 46.33 -51.42 0.30
C THR A 3 46.75 -50.29 -0.64
N VAL A 4 48.01 -50.13 -0.77
CA VAL A 4 48.75 -49.30 -1.74
C VAL A 4 48.76 -50.05 -3.08
N LEU A 5 48.51 -49.34 -4.16
CA LEU A 5 48.95 -49.77 -5.50
C LEU A 5 49.53 -48.57 -6.25
N ARG A 6 50.87 -48.61 -6.40
CA ARG A 6 51.64 -47.86 -7.39
C ARG A 6 51.41 -48.52 -8.75
N LEU A 7 51.28 -47.75 -9.79
CA LEU A 7 51.79 -48.05 -11.13
C LEU A 7 52.17 -46.79 -11.89
N THR A 8 53.33 -46.80 -12.37
CA THR A 8 54.08 -45.88 -13.22
C THR A 8 53.59 -45.94 -14.68
N ASN A 9 53.53 -44.81 -15.43
CA ASN A 9 54.41 -44.56 -16.58
C ASN A 9 53.91 -43.38 -17.43
N HIS A 10 54.83 -42.51 -17.68
CA HIS A 10 55.15 -41.69 -18.87
C HIS A 10 54.04 -41.45 -19.93
N ALA A 11 53.59 -40.21 -20.04
CA ALA A 11 53.34 -39.55 -21.31
C ALA A 11 53.56 -38.02 -21.17
N SER A 12 54.65 -37.60 -21.80
CA SER A 12 55.04 -36.18 -21.98
C SER A 12 54.07 -35.49 -22.95
N PHE A 13 53.36 -34.49 -22.47
CA PHE A 13 52.67 -33.50 -23.32
C PHE A 13 53.38 -32.15 -23.21
N PRO A 14 53.58 -31.43 -24.31
CA PRO A 14 54.24 -30.12 -24.27
C PRO A 14 53.36 -29.07 -23.74
N PHE A 15 53.74 -28.46 -22.64
CA PHE A 15 53.10 -27.26 -22.10
C PHE A 15 53.40 -26.08 -23.02
N CYS A 16 52.41 -25.67 -23.82
CA CYS A 16 52.45 -24.43 -24.57
C CYS A 16 52.21 -23.27 -23.61
N HIS A 17 53.26 -22.61 -23.15
CA HIS A 17 53.22 -21.37 -22.40
C HIS A 17 52.67 -20.24 -23.31
N ARG A 18 51.35 -20.03 -23.31
CA ARG A 18 50.75 -18.82 -23.82
C ARG A 18 50.72 -17.80 -22.68
N MET A 19 51.78 -17.04 -22.52
CA MET A 19 51.79 -15.83 -21.72
C MET A 19 50.76 -14.87 -22.34
N MET A 20 49.61 -14.71 -21.71
CA MET A 20 48.72 -13.59 -21.99
C MET A 20 49.42 -12.31 -21.51
N HIS A 21 49.98 -11.54 -22.43
CA HIS A 21 50.37 -10.16 -22.20
C HIS A 21 49.07 -9.36 -22.00
N LEU A 22 48.61 -9.26 -20.76
CA LEU A 22 47.62 -8.25 -20.40
C LEU A 22 48.29 -6.87 -20.56
N SER A 23 47.82 -6.07 -21.51
CA SER A 23 48.32 -4.71 -21.70
C SER A 23 48.05 -3.90 -20.43
N VAL A 24 48.94 -2.99 -20.09
CA VAL A 24 48.84 -2.09 -18.91
C VAL A 24 47.48 -1.35 -18.87
N GLY A 25 46.85 -1.12 -20.02
CA GLY A 25 45.49 -0.57 -20.13
C GLY A 25 44.39 -1.47 -19.57
N ASN A 26 44.46 -2.79 -19.80
CA ASN A 26 43.47 -3.74 -19.28
C ASN A 26 43.60 -3.94 -17.77
N LEU A 27 44.79 -3.83 -17.21
CA LEU A 27 45.00 -3.85 -15.75
C LEU A 27 44.37 -2.63 -15.07
N SER A 28 44.48 -1.45 -15.67
CA SER A 28 43.86 -0.20 -15.20
C SER A 28 42.32 -0.27 -15.22
N ILE A 29 41.73 -0.88 -16.24
CA ILE A 29 40.29 -1.08 -16.35
C ILE A 29 39.79 -2.08 -15.29
N LEU A 30 40.49 -3.19 -15.10
CA LEU A 30 40.15 -4.20 -14.08
C LEU A 30 40.26 -3.62 -12.66
N PHE A 31 41.28 -2.83 -12.38
CA PHE A 31 41.48 -2.17 -11.11
C PHE A 31 40.34 -1.12 -10.84
N ARG A 32 39.95 -0.31 -11.84
CA ARG A 32 38.82 0.61 -11.74
C ARG A 32 37.51 -0.11 -11.48
N LEU A 33 37.24 -1.23 -12.16
CA LEU A 33 36.04 -2.06 -11.93
C LEU A 33 36.03 -2.63 -10.52
N LEU A 34 37.18 -3.18 -10.02
CA LEU A 34 37.30 -3.69 -8.66
C LEU A 34 37.06 -2.61 -7.61
N VAL A 35 37.64 -1.42 -7.79
CA VAL A 35 37.41 -0.27 -6.88
C VAL A 35 35.97 0.17 -6.91
N THR A 36 35.33 0.24 -8.08
CA THR A 36 33.91 0.59 -8.19
C THR A 36 33.02 -0.44 -7.50
N VAL A 37 33.28 -1.72 -7.68
CA VAL A 37 32.54 -2.80 -6.98
C VAL A 37 32.74 -2.72 -5.47
N MET A 38 33.96 -2.51 -4.99
CA MET A 38 34.25 -2.34 -3.55
C MET A 38 33.55 -1.11 -2.97
N VAL A 39 33.53 0.02 -3.68
CA VAL A 39 32.81 1.23 -3.26
C VAL A 39 31.30 0.96 -3.20
N ILE A 40 30.74 0.30 -4.21
CA ILE A 40 29.30 -0.06 -4.23
C ILE A 40 28.99 -1.02 -3.06
N VAL A 41 29.78 -2.04 -2.83
CA VAL A 41 29.60 -2.98 -1.71
C VAL A 41 29.72 -2.27 -0.36
N THR A 42 30.68 -1.35 -0.23
CA THR A 42 30.87 -0.55 1.00
C THR A 42 29.69 0.39 1.22
N LEU A 43 29.20 1.06 0.17
CA LEU A 43 28.01 1.91 0.24
C LEU A 43 26.76 1.09 0.59
N ILE A 44 26.61 -0.09 0.01
CA ILE A 44 25.52 -1.01 0.35
C ILE A 44 25.63 -1.44 1.82
N ASN A 45 26.81 -1.79 2.30
CA ASN A 45 27.03 -2.18 3.70
C ASN A 45 26.83 -1.01 4.67
N LEU A 46 27.29 0.19 4.34
CA LEU A 46 27.04 1.40 5.13
C LEU A 46 25.57 1.79 5.14
N PHE A 47 24.89 1.67 4.00
CA PHE A 47 23.46 1.85 3.91
C PHE A 47 22.72 0.80 4.74
N GLN A 48 23.11 -0.48 4.65
CA GLN A 48 22.56 -1.55 5.46
C GLN A 48 22.82 -1.35 6.96
N SER A 49 24.03 -0.94 7.38
CA SER A 49 24.35 -0.70 8.79
C SER A 49 23.59 0.51 9.36
N ARG A 50 23.39 1.55 8.56
CA ARG A 50 22.56 2.71 8.94
C ARG A 50 21.08 2.34 9.11
N TRP A 51 20.61 1.34 8.34
CA TRP A 51 19.26 0.80 8.42
C TRP A 51 19.08 -0.22 9.55
N THR A 52 20.08 -1.04 9.84
CA THR A 52 20.00 -2.05 10.91
C THR A 52 20.19 -1.47 12.31
N ASN A 53 20.95 -0.37 12.45
CA ASN A 53 21.20 0.26 13.76
C ASN A 53 20.15 1.28 14.20
N LYS A 54 19.24 1.72 13.32
CA LYS A 54 18.12 2.61 13.68
C LYS A 54 16.76 1.92 13.72
N THR A 55 16.66 0.69 13.26
CA THR A 55 15.42 -0.06 13.38
C THR A 55 15.33 -0.65 14.77
N CYS A 56 14.41 -0.14 15.56
CA CYS A 56 13.80 -0.88 16.66
C CYS A 56 13.69 -2.36 16.21
N GLN A 57 14.34 -3.28 16.90
CA GLN A 57 14.22 -4.71 16.60
C GLN A 57 12.72 -5.01 16.53
N LEU A 58 12.24 -5.31 15.34
CA LEU A 58 10.89 -5.81 15.18
C LEU A 58 10.83 -7.09 16.02
N ILE A 59 10.26 -6.97 17.19
CA ILE A 59 9.72 -8.13 17.90
C ILE A 59 8.84 -8.79 16.86
N ASN A 60 9.08 -10.06 16.50
CA ASN A 60 8.11 -10.80 15.71
C ASN A 60 6.80 -10.70 16.48
N PRO A 61 5.82 -9.94 16.02
CA PRO A 61 4.64 -9.69 16.82
C PRO A 61 3.96 -11.04 17.08
N VAL A 62 3.55 -11.25 18.31
CA VAL A 62 2.63 -12.37 18.61
C VAL A 62 1.41 -12.17 17.73
N ILE A 63 1.09 -13.18 16.92
CA ILE A 63 -0.09 -13.13 16.06
C ILE A 63 -1.22 -13.84 16.79
N HIS A 64 -2.24 -13.08 17.14
CA HIS A 64 -3.41 -13.61 17.84
C HIS A 64 -4.28 -14.47 16.91
N THR A 65 -5.04 -15.40 17.49
CA THR A 65 -5.89 -16.31 16.73
C THR A 65 -6.90 -15.57 15.86
N GLU A 66 -7.46 -14.47 16.37
CA GLU A 66 -8.39 -13.60 15.65
C GLU A 66 -7.75 -13.03 14.36
N GLU A 67 -6.50 -12.54 14.44
CA GLU A 67 -5.77 -12.05 13.28
C GLU A 67 -5.55 -13.15 12.22
N LYS A 68 -5.13 -14.35 12.65
CA LYS A 68 -4.92 -15.50 11.75
C LYS A 68 -6.19 -15.92 11.01
N GLN A 69 -7.34 -15.83 11.68
CA GLN A 69 -8.65 -16.17 11.10
C GLN A 69 -9.21 -15.07 10.22
N PHE A 70 -8.65 -13.86 10.31
CA PHE A 70 -9.10 -12.68 9.58
C PHE A 70 -7.95 -11.98 8.84
N PRO A 71 -7.29 -12.66 7.87
CA PRO A 71 -6.20 -12.05 7.11
C PRO A 71 -6.67 -10.83 6.32
N LEU A 72 -5.79 -9.84 6.18
CA LEU A 72 -6.00 -8.62 5.41
C LEU A 72 -5.14 -8.62 4.15
N ALA A 73 -5.58 -7.86 3.14
CA ALA A 73 -4.82 -7.61 1.93
C ALA A 73 -4.52 -6.10 1.81
N PHE A 74 -3.30 -5.77 1.45
CA PHE A 74 -2.87 -4.39 1.30
C PHE A 74 -2.29 -4.17 -0.11
N SER A 75 -2.75 -3.12 -0.79
CA SER A 75 -2.04 -2.57 -1.94
C SER A 75 -1.35 -1.27 -1.53
N ILE A 76 -0.12 -1.06 -2.01
CA ILE A 76 0.64 0.16 -1.72
C ILE A 76 1.11 0.76 -3.03
N SER A 77 0.61 1.97 -3.34
CA SER A 77 1.09 2.77 -4.46
C SER A 77 2.27 3.63 -4.02
N MET A 78 3.43 3.42 -4.64
CA MET A 78 4.67 4.12 -4.33
C MET A 78 5.21 4.84 -5.58
N TYR A 79 5.64 6.10 -5.40
CA TYR A 79 6.33 6.87 -6.45
C TYR A 79 7.75 7.24 -6.02
N THR A 80 7.88 7.90 -4.88
CA THR A 80 9.14 8.31 -4.28
C THR A 80 9.21 7.78 -2.85
N ASP A 81 10.29 8.09 -2.13
CA ASP A 81 10.42 7.78 -0.71
C ASP A 81 10.44 6.29 -0.38
N LEU A 82 11.48 5.63 -0.90
CA LEU A 82 11.77 4.23 -0.59
C LEU A 82 11.74 3.97 0.94
N ASP A 83 12.35 4.86 1.72
CA ASP A 83 12.41 4.77 3.18
C ASP A 83 11.01 4.70 3.81
N ARG A 84 10.10 5.61 3.41
CA ARG A 84 8.73 5.65 3.92
C ARG A 84 7.98 4.36 3.62
N THR A 85 8.09 3.87 2.40
CA THR A 85 7.42 2.62 2.00
C THR A 85 7.94 1.43 2.82
N VAL A 86 9.25 1.35 3.06
CA VAL A 86 9.85 0.30 3.90
C VAL A 86 9.37 0.41 5.34
N ARG A 87 9.32 1.61 5.92
CA ARG A 87 8.85 1.86 7.29
C ARG A 87 7.35 1.58 7.44
N LEU A 88 6.53 1.98 6.45
CA LEU A 88 5.12 1.62 6.39
C LEU A 88 4.94 0.09 6.40
N MET A 89 5.67 -0.60 5.51
CA MET A 89 5.63 -2.07 5.47
C MET A 89 6.02 -2.71 6.81
N GLN A 90 7.05 -2.18 7.49
CA GLN A 90 7.44 -2.67 8.81
C GLN A 90 6.32 -2.54 9.84
N ALA A 91 5.57 -1.43 9.80
CA ALA A 91 4.49 -1.17 10.75
C ALA A 91 3.27 -2.09 10.52
N ILE A 92 2.94 -2.39 9.24
CA ILE A 92 1.71 -3.15 8.91
C ILE A 92 1.95 -4.64 8.66
N TYR A 93 3.20 -5.08 8.51
CA TYR A 93 3.48 -6.46 8.12
C TYR A 93 3.02 -7.48 9.16
N ARG A 94 2.30 -8.50 8.69
CA ARG A 94 1.98 -9.75 9.38
C ARG A 94 2.09 -10.89 8.37
N SER A 95 2.65 -12.02 8.79
CA SER A 95 2.94 -13.15 7.87
C SER A 95 1.68 -13.82 7.29
N HIS A 96 0.52 -13.63 7.89
CA HIS A 96 -0.76 -14.16 7.43
C HIS A 96 -1.52 -13.21 6.50
N ASN A 97 -1.08 -11.96 6.37
CA ASN A 97 -1.62 -10.97 5.46
C ASN A 97 -0.95 -11.03 4.08
N CYS A 98 -1.55 -10.37 3.09
CA CYS A 98 -1.05 -10.31 1.73
C CYS A 98 -0.77 -8.88 1.31
N TYR A 99 0.30 -8.68 0.53
CA TYR A 99 0.74 -7.34 0.15
C TYR A 99 1.08 -7.29 -1.34
N CYS A 100 0.61 -6.23 -2.01
CA CYS A 100 1.00 -5.89 -3.37
C CYS A 100 1.53 -4.46 -3.38
N ILE A 101 2.78 -4.26 -3.81
CA ILE A 101 3.39 -2.95 -3.94
C ILE A 101 3.54 -2.61 -5.41
N HIS A 102 2.92 -1.54 -5.84
CA HIS A 102 3.12 -0.95 -7.16
C HIS A 102 4.10 0.21 -7.04
N VAL A 103 5.23 0.11 -7.75
CA VAL A 103 6.18 1.22 -7.92
C VAL A 103 5.87 1.92 -9.23
N ASP A 104 5.60 3.22 -9.18
CA ASP A 104 5.30 4.02 -10.37
C ASP A 104 6.41 3.85 -11.42
N ARG A 105 6.03 3.63 -12.67
CA ARG A 105 6.98 3.45 -13.77
C ARG A 105 7.92 4.64 -13.98
N LYS A 106 7.52 5.84 -13.53
CA LYS A 106 8.36 7.06 -13.54
C LYS A 106 9.49 7.02 -12.51
N SER A 107 9.40 6.16 -11.51
CA SER A 107 10.47 5.97 -10.53
C SER A 107 11.71 5.39 -11.19
N SER A 108 12.89 5.69 -10.64
CA SER A 108 14.13 5.16 -11.18
C SER A 108 14.17 3.63 -11.13
N GLU A 109 14.89 3.01 -12.04
CA GLU A 109 15.11 1.56 -12.02
C GLU A 109 15.79 1.11 -10.73
N TRP A 110 16.72 1.93 -10.21
CA TRP A 110 17.37 1.69 -8.93
C TRP A 110 16.35 1.63 -7.77
N THR A 111 15.39 2.56 -7.71
CA THR A 111 14.34 2.57 -6.69
C THR A 111 13.50 1.30 -6.75
N HIS A 112 13.06 0.91 -7.94
CA HIS A 112 12.26 -0.29 -8.15
C HIS A 112 13.03 -1.56 -7.75
N THR A 113 14.26 -1.71 -8.26
CA THR A 113 15.10 -2.88 -7.99
C THR A 113 15.46 -2.98 -6.51
N THR A 114 15.84 -1.87 -5.89
CA THR A 114 16.19 -1.84 -4.46
C THR A 114 14.99 -2.22 -3.59
N LEU A 115 13.80 -1.66 -3.86
CA LEU A 115 12.60 -2.05 -3.12
C LEU A 115 12.28 -3.53 -3.30
N SER A 116 12.33 -4.03 -4.54
CA SER A 116 12.05 -5.44 -4.84
C SER A 116 12.97 -6.38 -4.07
N LEU A 117 14.26 -6.11 -4.07
CA LEU A 117 15.26 -6.90 -3.34
C LEU A 117 15.05 -6.83 -1.82
N LEU A 118 14.76 -5.64 -1.28
CA LEU A 118 14.48 -5.46 0.15
C LEU A 118 13.23 -6.22 0.59
N MET A 119 12.14 -6.15 -0.19
CA MET A 119 10.89 -6.86 0.11
C MET A 119 11.07 -8.36 0.02
N GLN A 120 11.68 -8.86 -1.05
CA GLN A 120 11.97 -10.29 -1.23
C GLN A 120 12.86 -10.84 -0.10
N ARG A 121 13.94 -10.14 0.25
CA ARG A 121 14.87 -10.57 1.30
C ARG A 121 14.23 -10.60 2.69
N ARG A 122 13.34 -9.65 2.99
CA ARG A 122 12.76 -9.47 4.33
C ARG A 122 11.48 -10.25 4.54
N TYR A 123 10.66 -10.40 3.51
CA TYR A 123 9.29 -10.92 3.61
C TYR A 123 8.98 -12.08 2.66
N GLY A 124 9.92 -12.42 1.77
CA GLY A 124 9.73 -13.49 0.79
C GLY A 124 8.50 -13.26 -0.09
N ASP A 125 7.76 -14.32 -0.37
CA ASP A 125 6.59 -14.30 -1.27
C ASP A 125 5.33 -13.67 -0.66
N ALA A 126 5.34 -13.34 0.62
CA ALA A 126 4.21 -12.65 1.28
C ALA A 126 4.01 -11.23 0.74
N VAL A 127 5.06 -10.60 0.21
CA VAL A 127 5.03 -9.26 -0.38
C VAL A 127 5.37 -9.33 -1.86
N TYR A 128 4.38 -9.06 -2.70
CA TYR A 128 4.57 -9.01 -4.15
C TYR A 128 4.84 -7.57 -4.60
N VAL A 129 5.99 -7.33 -5.18
CA VAL A 129 6.30 -6.07 -5.87
C VAL A 129 6.00 -6.25 -7.35
N VAL A 130 5.13 -5.40 -7.90
CA VAL A 130 4.76 -5.45 -9.32
C VAL A 130 6.01 -5.29 -10.18
N PRO A 131 6.33 -6.23 -11.09
CA PRO A 131 7.49 -6.11 -11.95
C PRO A 131 7.48 -4.82 -12.78
N ARG A 132 8.64 -4.17 -12.97
CA ARG A 132 8.74 -2.90 -13.68
C ARG A 132 8.08 -2.91 -15.06
N ALA A 133 8.14 -4.02 -15.79
CA ALA A 133 7.50 -4.17 -17.10
C ALA A 133 5.97 -4.06 -17.04
N ARG A 134 5.35 -4.40 -15.89
CA ARG A 134 3.92 -4.29 -15.63
C ARG A 134 3.54 -3.02 -14.86
N SER A 135 4.53 -2.25 -14.40
CA SER A 135 4.27 -1.02 -13.65
C SER A 135 3.61 0.04 -14.55
N ILE A 136 2.65 0.74 -13.98
CA ILE A 136 1.87 1.79 -14.64
C ILE A 136 2.58 3.13 -14.42
N LYS A 137 2.62 3.99 -15.45
CA LYS A 137 2.98 5.40 -15.33
C LYS A 137 1.76 6.14 -14.77
N VAL A 138 1.81 6.49 -13.49
CA VAL A 138 0.66 7.11 -12.81
C VAL A 138 0.65 8.61 -13.04
N GLU A 139 -0.46 9.12 -13.54
CA GLU A 139 -0.73 10.55 -13.63
C GLU A 139 -1.90 10.90 -12.70
N TRP A 140 -1.69 11.89 -11.83
CA TRP A 140 -2.69 12.24 -10.85
C TRP A 140 -3.98 12.74 -11.50
N GLY A 141 -5.10 12.21 -11.03
CA GLY A 141 -6.42 12.54 -11.55
C GLY A 141 -6.80 11.80 -12.82
N TRP A 142 -5.90 11.02 -13.42
CA TRP A 142 -6.16 10.18 -14.59
C TRP A 142 -6.53 8.75 -14.19
N MET A 143 -7.12 7.99 -15.12
CA MET A 143 -7.48 6.57 -14.93
C MET A 143 -6.33 5.73 -14.36
N SER A 144 -5.10 6.11 -14.66
CA SER A 144 -3.90 5.42 -14.17
C SER A 144 -3.79 5.32 -12.65
N THR A 145 -4.46 6.20 -11.87
CA THR A 145 -4.57 6.08 -10.42
C THR A 145 -5.45 4.89 -10.03
N LEU A 146 -6.63 4.78 -10.64
CA LEU A 146 -7.53 3.63 -10.47
C LEU A 146 -6.92 2.33 -11.00
N ASP A 147 -6.20 2.39 -12.12
CA ASP A 147 -5.57 1.21 -12.74
C ASP A 147 -4.57 0.52 -11.80
N VAL A 148 -3.86 1.27 -10.97
CA VAL A 148 -2.97 0.70 -9.95
C VAL A 148 -3.75 -0.09 -8.91
N ASP A 149 -4.86 0.44 -8.43
CA ASP A 149 -5.72 -0.25 -7.47
C ASP A 149 -6.35 -1.50 -8.06
N LEU A 150 -6.83 -1.43 -9.31
CA LEU A 150 -7.36 -2.58 -10.04
C LEU A 150 -6.27 -3.64 -10.29
N LEU A 151 -5.07 -3.25 -10.71
CA LEU A 151 -3.97 -4.18 -10.91
C LEU A 151 -3.58 -4.90 -9.63
N CYS A 152 -3.37 -4.15 -8.54
CA CYS A 152 -2.94 -4.73 -7.27
C CYS A 152 -4.04 -5.58 -6.63
N SER A 153 -5.30 -5.14 -6.64
CA SER A 153 -6.41 -5.92 -6.08
C SER A 153 -6.63 -7.23 -6.85
N HIS A 154 -6.48 -7.22 -8.18
CA HIS A 154 -6.53 -8.45 -8.98
C HIS A 154 -5.40 -9.43 -8.63
N ILE A 155 -4.16 -8.94 -8.53
CA ILE A 155 -3.02 -9.74 -8.11
C ILE A 155 -3.24 -10.36 -6.71
N LEU A 156 -3.81 -9.60 -5.78
CA LEU A 156 -4.10 -10.06 -4.43
C LEU A 156 -5.21 -11.15 -4.41
N LEU A 157 -6.20 -11.06 -5.30
CA LEU A 157 -7.21 -12.11 -5.47
C LEU A 157 -6.59 -13.43 -5.93
N ASP A 158 -5.68 -13.37 -6.91
CA ASP A 158 -5.05 -14.54 -7.51
C ASP A 158 -4.05 -15.21 -6.57
N ARG A 159 -3.23 -14.40 -5.88
CA ARG A 159 -2.13 -14.92 -5.05
C ARG A 159 -2.57 -15.36 -3.67
N CYS A 160 -3.62 -14.76 -3.11
CA CYS A 160 -4.01 -14.93 -1.72
C CYS A 160 -5.51 -15.16 -1.58
N PRO A 161 -5.96 -16.39 -1.45
CA PRO A 161 -7.40 -16.71 -1.51
C PRO A 161 -8.18 -16.44 -0.23
N ARG A 162 -7.52 -16.16 0.91
CA ARG A 162 -8.15 -16.21 2.25
C ARG A 162 -8.36 -14.88 2.95
N TRP A 163 -7.84 -13.77 2.42
CA TRP A 163 -8.03 -12.47 3.05
C TRP A 163 -9.52 -12.03 3.04
N LYS A 164 -9.89 -11.23 4.05
CA LYS A 164 -11.26 -10.77 4.28
C LYS A 164 -11.50 -9.36 3.74
N TYR A 165 -10.54 -8.46 3.93
CA TYR A 165 -10.63 -7.07 3.49
C TYR A 165 -9.38 -6.65 2.75
N TRP A 166 -9.58 -5.82 1.74
CA TRP A 166 -8.53 -5.11 1.02
C TRP A 166 -8.49 -3.66 1.43
N ILE A 167 -7.29 -3.14 1.65
CA ILE A 167 -6.99 -1.77 2.04
C ILE A 167 -5.98 -1.21 1.04
N ASN A 168 -6.36 -0.15 0.29
CA ASN A 168 -5.41 0.53 -0.56
C ASN A 168 -4.65 1.60 0.21
N LEU A 169 -3.35 1.71 -0.01
CA LEU A 169 -2.44 2.63 0.65
C LEU A 169 -1.56 3.35 -0.37
N THR A 170 -1.04 4.51 0.04
CA THR A 170 0.09 5.16 -0.61
C THR A 170 1.34 5.09 0.27
N GLY A 171 2.53 5.21 -0.31
CA GLY A 171 3.79 5.23 0.45
C GLY A 171 3.95 6.46 1.39
N GLN A 172 2.95 7.35 1.47
CA GLN A 172 2.97 8.58 2.25
C GLN A 172 2.06 8.52 3.50
N GLU A 173 1.62 7.34 3.88
CA GLU A 173 0.70 7.11 4.98
C GLU A 173 1.37 6.45 6.18
N PHE A 174 0.68 6.48 7.31
CA PHE A 174 1.07 5.73 8.49
C PHE A 174 -0.15 5.16 9.22
N PRO A 175 -0.09 3.91 9.76
CA PRO A 175 -1.18 3.33 10.51
C PRO A 175 -1.39 4.02 11.86
N LEU A 176 -2.65 4.20 12.25
CA LEU A 176 -3.08 4.62 13.58
C LEU A 176 -3.63 3.45 14.40
N ARG A 177 -3.72 2.29 13.79
CA ARG A 177 -4.20 1.04 14.40
C ARG A 177 -3.16 -0.05 14.21
N THR A 178 -3.02 -0.92 15.22
CA THR A 178 -2.29 -2.17 15.06
C THR A 178 -3.06 -3.10 14.13
N ASN A 179 -2.44 -4.16 13.65
CA ASN A 179 -3.15 -5.12 12.82
C ASN A 179 -4.31 -5.79 13.59
N TRP A 180 -4.13 -6.08 14.87
CA TRP A 180 -5.19 -6.67 15.68
C TRP A 180 -6.37 -5.70 15.89
N GLU A 181 -6.09 -4.41 16.14
CA GLU A 181 -7.12 -3.38 16.21
C GLU A 181 -7.88 -3.21 14.89
N LEU A 182 -7.17 -3.28 13.73
CA LEU A 182 -7.82 -3.26 12.41
C LEU A 182 -8.77 -4.44 12.24
N VAL A 183 -8.31 -5.65 12.57
CA VAL A 183 -9.13 -6.87 12.51
C VAL A 183 -10.35 -6.73 13.41
N ARG A 184 -10.18 -6.27 14.65
CA ARG A 184 -11.30 -6.08 15.58
C ARG A 184 -12.30 -5.05 15.06
N ALA A 185 -11.84 -3.91 14.56
CA ALA A 185 -12.71 -2.88 13.98
C ALA A 185 -13.50 -3.42 12.78
N LEU A 186 -12.85 -4.11 11.86
CA LEU A 186 -13.48 -4.68 10.66
C LEU A 186 -14.44 -5.84 11.00
N THR A 187 -14.15 -6.62 12.04
CA THR A 187 -15.09 -7.63 12.55
C THR A 187 -16.34 -6.98 13.13
N ILE A 188 -16.21 -5.87 13.88
CA ILE A 188 -17.34 -5.09 14.38
C ILE A 188 -18.19 -4.54 13.23
N LEU A 189 -17.57 -4.07 12.15
CA LEU A 189 -18.24 -3.51 10.98
C LEU A 189 -18.92 -4.56 10.08
N ASN A 190 -18.76 -5.84 10.41
CA ASN A 190 -19.61 -6.96 10.00
C ASN A 190 -19.81 -7.12 8.48
N GLY A 191 -18.79 -6.89 7.67
CA GLY A 191 -18.89 -7.10 6.22
C GLY A 191 -19.18 -5.85 5.39
N SER A 192 -19.41 -4.68 6.00
CA SER A 192 -19.59 -3.43 5.26
C SER A 192 -18.30 -2.99 4.56
N ASN A 193 -18.42 -2.38 3.38
CA ASN A 193 -17.32 -1.63 2.81
C ASN A 193 -17.21 -0.26 3.48
N LEU A 194 -15.98 0.19 3.68
CA LEU A 194 -15.71 1.56 4.08
C LEU A 194 -15.28 2.32 2.82
N ILE A 195 -16.24 2.89 2.15
CA ILE A 195 -16.06 3.67 0.91
C ILE A 195 -16.87 4.94 1.10
N ASP A 196 -16.16 6.06 1.02
CA ASP A 196 -16.79 7.38 1.12
C ASP A 196 -17.72 7.64 -0.08
N GLY A 197 -18.79 8.40 0.13
CA GLY A 197 -19.77 8.72 -0.90
C GLY A 197 -20.34 10.12 -0.74
N MET A 198 -20.46 10.84 -1.84
CA MET A 198 -21.02 12.16 -1.91
C MET A 198 -21.94 12.25 -3.11
N TYR A 199 -23.19 12.59 -2.86
CA TYR A 199 -24.21 12.76 -3.89
C TYR A 199 -24.45 14.24 -4.22
N ARG A 200 -24.70 15.08 -3.22
CA ARG A 200 -25.12 16.49 -3.41
C ARG A 200 -24.04 17.37 -4.00
N ARG A 201 -22.80 17.19 -3.55
CA ARG A 201 -21.63 18.00 -3.99
C ARG A 201 -20.65 17.20 -4.86
N ARG A 202 -21.16 16.23 -5.65
CA ARG A 202 -20.33 15.51 -6.61
C ARG A 202 -19.94 16.41 -7.78
N ASN A 203 -18.75 16.20 -8.28
CA ASN A 203 -18.23 16.95 -9.43
C ASN A 203 -18.81 16.38 -10.72
N MET A 204 -19.91 16.97 -11.23
CA MET A 204 -20.65 16.47 -12.40
C MET A 204 -19.79 16.40 -13.67
N GLU A 205 -18.80 17.27 -13.79
CA GLU A 205 -17.84 17.32 -14.90
C GLU A 205 -16.90 16.11 -14.99
N ARG A 206 -16.88 15.26 -13.97
CA ARG A 206 -16.08 14.03 -13.94
C ARG A 206 -16.85 12.81 -14.45
N PHE A 207 -18.14 12.96 -14.77
CA PHE A 207 -19.01 11.85 -15.13
C PHE A 207 -19.44 11.88 -16.58
N PRO A 208 -19.48 10.74 -17.31
CA PRO A 208 -20.01 10.62 -18.65
C PRO A 208 -21.55 10.65 -18.68
N LEU A 209 -22.17 11.78 -18.32
CA LEU A 209 -23.62 11.92 -18.16
C LEU A 209 -24.41 11.70 -19.46
N HIS A 210 -23.76 11.83 -20.61
CA HIS A 210 -24.37 11.60 -21.93
C HIS A 210 -24.53 10.11 -22.26
N LEU A 211 -23.82 9.22 -21.57
CA LEU A 211 -23.91 7.78 -21.81
C LEU A 211 -25.15 7.20 -21.15
N LYS A 212 -25.83 6.33 -21.89
CA LYS A 212 -26.99 5.57 -21.39
C LYS A 212 -26.60 4.15 -21.06
N PHE A 213 -27.06 3.68 -19.91
CA PHE A 213 -26.87 2.32 -19.45
C PHE A 213 -28.21 1.59 -19.48
N ASN A 214 -28.19 0.27 -19.60
CA ASN A 214 -29.39 -0.58 -19.55
C ASN A 214 -29.87 -0.92 -18.13
N PHE A 215 -29.28 -0.27 -17.13
CA PHE A 215 -29.67 -0.34 -15.73
C PHE A 215 -29.60 1.07 -15.13
N PRO A 216 -30.50 1.44 -14.19
CA PRO A 216 -30.48 2.73 -13.54
C PRO A 216 -29.37 2.76 -12.49
N PHE A 217 -28.63 3.85 -12.35
CA PHE A 217 -27.74 4.12 -11.24
C PHE A 217 -27.42 5.61 -11.15
N THR A 218 -26.85 6.00 -10.04
CA THR A 218 -26.41 7.36 -9.76
C THR A 218 -24.88 7.41 -9.65
N TRP A 219 -24.27 8.39 -10.26
CA TRP A 219 -22.85 8.65 -10.08
C TRP A 219 -22.59 9.22 -8.69
N TYR A 220 -21.61 8.66 -8.00
CA TYR A 220 -21.12 9.14 -6.71
C TYR A 220 -19.67 9.58 -6.82
N LYS A 221 -19.31 10.62 -6.06
CA LYS A 221 -17.92 10.97 -5.76
C LYS A 221 -17.60 10.49 -4.35
N GLY A 222 -16.36 10.10 -4.09
CA GLY A 222 -15.88 9.78 -2.75
C GLY A 222 -14.38 10.02 -2.61
N GLY A 223 -13.76 9.34 -1.69
CA GLY A 223 -12.30 9.33 -1.51
C GLY A 223 -11.62 8.26 -2.34
N ALA A 224 -10.37 8.50 -2.74
CA ALA A 224 -9.52 7.51 -3.41
C ALA A 224 -9.10 6.34 -2.48
N HIS A 225 -9.20 6.53 -1.16
CA HIS A 225 -8.83 5.53 -0.17
C HIS A 225 -10.06 4.75 0.28
N ILE A 226 -9.97 3.44 0.18
CA ILE A 226 -11.08 2.55 0.51
C ILE A 226 -10.62 1.38 1.38
N VAL A 227 -11.58 0.77 2.07
CA VAL A 227 -11.45 -0.53 2.72
C VAL A 227 -12.65 -1.36 2.26
N ALA A 228 -12.40 -2.41 1.51
CA ALA A 228 -13.46 -3.18 0.89
C ALA A 228 -13.33 -4.67 1.19
N ARG A 229 -14.46 -5.34 1.43
CA ARG A 229 -14.47 -6.79 1.62
C ARG A 229 -14.08 -7.52 0.35
N ARG A 230 -13.56 -8.73 0.50
CA ARG A 230 -13.05 -9.54 -0.60
C ARG A 230 -14.09 -9.76 -1.70
N GLU A 231 -15.33 -10.00 -1.33
CA GLU A 231 -16.43 -10.26 -2.26
C GLU A 231 -16.77 -9.02 -3.11
N PHE A 232 -16.62 -7.81 -2.55
CA PHE A 232 -16.72 -6.57 -3.32
C PHE A 232 -15.62 -6.49 -4.37
N VAL A 233 -14.39 -6.83 -4.02
CA VAL A 233 -13.26 -6.82 -4.97
C VAL A 233 -13.45 -7.86 -6.06
N LEU A 234 -13.96 -9.05 -5.72
CA LEU A 234 -14.36 -10.04 -6.74
C LEU A 234 -15.44 -9.50 -7.68
N PHE A 235 -16.44 -8.82 -7.14
CA PHE A 235 -17.50 -8.17 -7.91
C PHE A 235 -16.92 -7.12 -8.88
N VAL A 236 -16.04 -6.24 -8.40
CA VAL A 236 -15.34 -5.24 -9.23
C VAL A 236 -14.70 -5.86 -10.47
N HIS A 237 -14.07 -7.03 -10.34
CA HIS A 237 -13.37 -7.70 -11.44
C HIS A 237 -14.24 -8.62 -12.30
N SER A 238 -15.42 -9.05 -11.83
CA SER A 238 -16.24 -10.05 -12.51
C SER A 238 -17.57 -9.53 -13.05
N ASP A 239 -18.23 -8.61 -12.33
CA ASP A 239 -19.59 -8.15 -12.66
C ASP A 239 -19.62 -7.33 -13.97
N LYS A 240 -20.63 -7.58 -14.79
CA LYS A 240 -20.79 -6.92 -16.09
C LYS A 240 -21.07 -5.42 -15.94
N ARG A 241 -21.84 -5.00 -14.93
CA ARG A 241 -22.18 -3.59 -14.69
C ARG A 241 -20.95 -2.81 -14.21
N ALA A 242 -20.16 -3.40 -13.31
CA ALA A 242 -18.89 -2.84 -12.89
C ALA A 242 -17.95 -2.62 -14.08
N LYS A 243 -17.83 -3.59 -14.98
CA LYS A 243 -17.02 -3.48 -16.19
C LYS A 243 -17.53 -2.42 -17.16
N LEU A 244 -18.86 -2.31 -17.34
CA LEU A 244 -19.45 -1.28 -18.19
C LEU A 244 -19.19 0.13 -17.65
N ILE A 245 -19.34 0.34 -16.35
CA ILE A 245 -19.02 1.62 -15.70
C ILE A 245 -17.53 1.96 -15.83
N LEU A 246 -16.65 0.97 -15.62
CA LEU A 246 -15.21 1.16 -15.80
C LEU A 246 -14.86 1.56 -17.23
N GLN A 247 -15.45 0.88 -18.22
CA GLN A 247 -15.21 1.20 -19.64
C GLN A 247 -15.71 2.59 -19.98
N ALA A 248 -16.91 2.96 -19.49
CA ALA A 248 -17.46 4.29 -19.71
C ALA A 248 -16.57 5.41 -19.17
N LEU A 249 -15.94 5.21 -17.99
CA LEU A 249 -14.98 6.17 -17.45
C LEU A 249 -13.71 6.26 -18.30
N ARG A 250 -13.21 5.12 -18.83
CA ARG A 250 -12.04 5.10 -19.74
C ARG A 250 -12.33 5.87 -21.05
N ASP A 251 -13.46 5.56 -21.66
CA ASP A 251 -13.87 6.19 -22.91
C ASP A 251 -14.07 7.69 -22.73
N PHE A 252 -14.65 8.08 -21.58
CA PHE A 252 -14.87 9.49 -21.24
C PHE A 252 -13.54 10.24 -21.02
N GLU A 253 -12.61 9.68 -20.25
CA GLU A 253 -11.29 10.29 -20.06
C GLU A 253 -10.57 10.47 -21.41
N GLN A 254 -10.63 9.45 -22.27
CA GLN A 254 -10.00 9.48 -23.57
C GLN A 254 -10.64 10.52 -24.49
N SER A 255 -11.98 10.61 -24.54
CA SER A 255 -12.70 11.56 -25.39
C SER A 255 -12.50 13.01 -24.95
N GLU A 256 -12.49 13.26 -23.66
CA GLU A 256 -12.30 14.60 -23.09
C GLU A 256 -10.83 15.03 -23.00
N ASN A 257 -9.92 14.06 -23.12
CA ASN A 257 -8.47 14.25 -22.95
C ASN A 257 -8.11 15.04 -21.67
N LYS A 258 -8.80 14.70 -20.57
CA LYS A 258 -8.59 15.33 -19.26
C LYS A 258 -8.72 14.30 -18.13
N GLY A 259 -8.01 14.53 -17.03
CA GLY A 259 -8.17 13.69 -15.85
C GLY A 259 -9.56 13.84 -15.21
N ILE A 260 -10.22 12.72 -14.94
CA ILE A 260 -11.58 12.64 -14.40
C ILE A 260 -11.61 12.17 -12.94
N VAL A 261 -10.44 11.90 -12.34
CA VAL A 261 -10.29 11.41 -10.96
C VAL A 261 -11.13 10.14 -10.72
N ALA A 262 -10.91 9.15 -11.57
CA ALA A 262 -11.73 7.93 -11.62
C ALA A 262 -11.64 7.09 -10.34
N ASP A 263 -10.53 7.14 -9.61
CA ASP A 263 -10.34 6.50 -8.30
C ASP A 263 -11.28 7.05 -7.20
N GLU A 264 -11.72 8.32 -7.34
CA GLU A 264 -12.74 8.93 -6.47
C GLU A 264 -14.18 8.74 -6.98
N THR A 265 -14.36 8.08 -8.12
CA THR A 265 -15.66 7.93 -8.79
C THR A 265 -16.11 6.46 -8.86
N TYR A 266 -15.24 5.58 -9.29
CA TYR A 266 -15.58 4.20 -9.63
C TYR A 266 -16.08 3.39 -8.43
N PHE A 267 -15.26 3.25 -7.39
CA PHE A 267 -15.63 2.51 -6.19
C PHE A 267 -16.83 3.13 -5.44
N PRO A 268 -16.88 4.47 -5.25
CA PRO A 268 -18.05 5.12 -4.68
C PRO A 268 -19.32 4.82 -5.44
N THR A 269 -19.31 4.89 -6.76
CA THR A 269 -20.48 4.59 -7.60
C THR A 269 -20.94 3.13 -7.42
N LEU A 270 -20.03 2.17 -7.39
CA LEU A 270 -20.39 0.77 -7.17
C LEU A 270 -20.95 0.52 -5.77
N ASN A 271 -20.45 1.22 -4.76
CA ASN A 271 -20.83 1.02 -3.36
C ASN A 271 -22.17 1.66 -2.96
N HIS A 272 -22.63 2.68 -3.70
CA HIS A 272 -23.79 3.48 -3.30
C HIS A 272 -25.00 3.32 -4.25
N ASN A 273 -25.07 2.22 -4.99
CA ASN A 273 -26.19 1.86 -5.84
C ASN A 273 -26.67 0.41 -5.58
N PRO A 274 -26.97 0.03 -4.32
CA PRO A 274 -27.22 -1.36 -3.96
C PRO A 274 -28.39 -2.00 -4.73
N ASP A 275 -29.45 -1.25 -5.04
CA ASP A 275 -30.63 -1.75 -5.73
C ASP A 275 -30.35 -2.19 -7.17
N SER A 276 -29.48 -1.49 -7.88
CA SER A 276 -29.17 -1.76 -9.28
C SER A 276 -27.79 -2.38 -9.50
N ILE A 277 -26.86 -2.16 -8.57
CA ILE A 277 -25.51 -2.69 -8.55
C ILE A 277 -25.30 -3.38 -7.18
N PRO A 278 -25.81 -4.61 -6.99
CA PRO A 278 -25.78 -5.29 -5.69
C PRO A 278 -24.38 -5.79 -5.37
N ALA A 279 -23.45 -4.86 -5.17
CA ALA A 279 -22.08 -5.16 -4.80
C ALA A 279 -22.02 -5.60 -3.32
N PRO A 280 -21.39 -6.73 -2.99
CA PRO A 280 -21.32 -7.20 -1.61
C PRO A 280 -20.71 -6.17 -0.65
N GLY A 281 -21.37 -5.91 0.46
CA GLY A 281 -20.98 -4.90 1.44
C GLY A 281 -21.31 -3.45 1.05
N ALA A 282 -22.03 -3.25 -0.06
CA ALA A 282 -22.49 -1.93 -0.49
C ALA A 282 -23.46 -1.31 0.51
N PHE A 283 -23.36 0.00 0.66
CA PHE A 283 -24.18 0.76 1.60
C PHE A 283 -25.64 0.86 1.14
N LEU A 284 -26.59 0.62 2.04
CA LEU A 284 -28.02 0.60 1.74
C LEU A 284 -28.72 1.97 1.85
N GLY A 285 -28.02 2.98 2.39
CA GLY A 285 -28.59 4.31 2.57
C GLY A 285 -28.02 5.34 1.59
N VAL A 286 -28.54 6.57 1.69
CA VAL A 286 -27.92 7.73 1.03
C VAL A 286 -26.79 8.23 1.90
N HIS A 287 -25.60 8.26 1.34
CA HIS A 287 -24.40 8.69 2.05
C HIS A 287 -23.98 10.08 1.58
N GLU A 288 -23.65 10.93 2.54
CA GLU A 288 -23.03 12.24 2.29
C GLU A 288 -21.81 12.41 3.20
N SER A 289 -20.66 12.64 2.63
CA SER A 289 -19.41 12.75 3.40
C SER A 289 -19.37 13.95 4.35
N ASP A 290 -20.27 14.93 4.19
CA ASP A 290 -20.41 16.03 5.15
C ASP A 290 -21.09 15.60 6.45
N GLU A 291 -21.94 14.58 6.37
CA GLU A 291 -22.68 14.06 7.51
C GLU A 291 -21.93 12.89 8.17
N PHE A 292 -21.22 12.12 7.36
CA PHE A 292 -20.45 10.97 7.82
C PHE A 292 -19.27 10.66 6.89
N THR A 293 -18.11 10.45 7.47
CA THR A 293 -16.91 9.94 6.77
C THR A 293 -16.49 8.62 7.40
N PRO A 294 -16.40 7.53 6.61
CA PRO A 294 -15.87 6.26 7.12
C PRO A 294 -14.47 6.42 7.72
N PRO A 295 -14.14 5.72 8.83
CA PRO A 295 -12.88 5.91 9.56
C PRO A 295 -11.68 5.27 8.83
N ILE A 296 -11.48 5.60 7.56
CA ILE A 296 -10.43 5.05 6.70
C ILE A 296 -9.13 5.83 6.86
N ARG A 297 -9.22 7.16 6.66
CA ARG A 297 -8.05 8.05 6.61
C ARG A 297 -8.34 9.38 7.28
N VAL A 298 -7.51 9.75 8.22
CA VAL A 298 -7.47 11.13 8.68
C VAL A 298 -6.62 11.96 7.71
N LYS A 299 -7.19 13.06 7.24
CA LYS A 299 -6.55 14.11 6.43
C LYS A 299 -6.97 15.46 6.99
N VAL A 300 -6.09 16.44 6.90
CA VAL A 300 -6.42 17.83 7.19
C VAL A 300 -6.45 18.56 5.85
N TRP A 301 -7.63 19.06 5.46
CA TRP A 301 -7.84 19.79 4.22
C TRP A 301 -7.80 21.30 4.45
N SER A 302 -7.36 22.06 3.44
CA SER A 302 -7.21 23.50 3.55
C SER A 302 -8.53 24.28 3.68
N ASP A 303 -9.65 23.65 3.32
CA ASP A 303 -11.01 24.18 3.48
C ASP A 303 -11.66 23.79 4.83
N GLN A 304 -11.01 22.95 5.62
CA GLN A 304 -11.41 22.65 6.99
C GLN A 304 -10.84 23.70 7.94
N ASN A 305 -11.62 24.06 8.95
CA ASN A 305 -11.14 24.99 9.99
C ASN A 305 -10.18 24.30 10.99
N MET A 306 -9.15 23.65 10.45
CA MET A 306 -8.10 22.96 11.23
C MET A 306 -6.72 23.52 10.87
N PRO A 307 -5.87 23.78 11.86
CA PRO A 307 -4.53 24.29 11.60
C PRO A 307 -3.65 23.21 10.98
N CYS A 308 -2.86 23.59 9.98
CA CYS A 308 -1.74 22.82 9.48
C CYS A 308 -0.46 23.34 10.12
N HIS A 309 0.00 22.71 11.19
CA HIS A 309 1.12 23.24 11.99
C HIS A 309 2.46 23.20 11.26
N SER A 310 2.64 22.28 10.32
CA SER A 310 3.82 22.27 9.46
C SER A 310 3.87 23.44 8.47
N GLY A 311 2.72 24.11 8.24
CA GLY A 311 2.57 25.16 7.22
C GLY A 311 2.70 24.65 5.78
N LYS A 312 2.90 23.34 5.56
CA LYS A 312 3.15 22.78 4.25
C LYS A 312 1.88 22.09 3.70
N TRP A 313 1.41 22.61 2.59
CA TRP A 313 0.25 22.07 1.86
C TRP A 313 0.68 21.45 0.54
N VAL A 314 0.13 20.29 0.20
CA VAL A 314 0.29 19.65 -1.12
C VAL A 314 -1.08 19.22 -1.62
N ARG A 315 -1.55 19.85 -2.69
CA ARG A 315 -2.88 19.62 -3.26
C ARG A 315 -3.98 19.75 -2.20
N THR A 316 -3.95 20.87 -1.48
CA THR A 316 -4.92 21.21 -0.42
C THR A 316 -4.89 20.29 0.82
N ILE A 317 -3.97 19.31 0.89
CA ILE A 317 -3.79 18.44 2.05
C ILE A 317 -2.57 18.89 2.85
N CYS A 318 -2.73 19.05 4.16
CA CYS A 318 -1.66 19.35 5.10
C CYS A 318 -0.65 18.20 5.17
N MET A 319 0.63 18.53 5.15
CA MET A 319 1.70 17.58 5.48
C MET A 319 1.80 17.48 7.00
N LEU A 320 1.46 16.32 7.52
CA LEU A 320 1.42 16.05 8.95
C LEU A 320 2.84 16.01 9.54
N GLY A 321 3.01 16.61 10.70
CA GLY A 321 4.27 16.72 11.39
C GLY A 321 4.19 16.33 12.87
N LEU A 322 5.10 16.85 13.69
CA LEU A 322 5.22 16.48 15.10
C LEU A 322 4.03 16.97 15.95
N ARG A 323 3.53 18.17 15.64
CA ARG A 323 2.46 18.80 16.42
C ARG A 323 1.10 18.15 16.26
N GLU A 324 0.87 17.44 15.14
CA GLU A 324 -0.36 16.70 14.90
C GLU A 324 -0.37 15.34 15.62
N VAL A 325 0.76 14.82 16.11
CA VAL A 325 0.87 13.43 16.59
C VAL A 325 -0.06 13.12 17.75
N ASP A 326 -0.14 13.98 18.77
CA ASP A 326 -1.00 13.72 19.93
C ASP A 326 -2.48 13.69 19.54
N TRP A 327 -2.89 14.56 18.65
CA TRP A 327 -4.23 14.54 18.07
C TRP A 327 -4.47 13.28 17.23
N LEU A 328 -3.51 12.87 16.38
CA LEU A 328 -3.60 11.67 15.56
C LEU A 328 -3.74 10.39 16.41
N MET A 329 -3.03 10.33 17.54
CA MET A 329 -3.11 9.18 18.45
C MET A 329 -4.52 8.97 19.06
N GLY A 330 -5.32 10.04 19.18
CA GLY A 330 -6.70 10.00 19.62
C GLY A 330 -7.75 9.75 18.52
N ARG A 331 -7.34 9.72 17.24
CA ARG A 331 -8.27 9.59 16.12
C ARG A 331 -8.75 8.15 15.93
N PRO A 332 -10.02 7.93 15.50
CA PRO A 332 -10.57 6.60 15.26
C PRO A 332 -10.18 6.02 13.87
N GLU A 333 -9.70 6.83 12.95
CA GLU A 333 -9.35 6.38 11.61
C GLU A 333 -8.23 5.33 11.64
N PHE A 334 -8.17 4.51 10.59
CA PHE A 334 -7.22 3.43 10.48
C PHE A 334 -5.80 3.92 10.16
N PHE A 335 -5.69 4.96 9.33
CA PHE A 335 -4.41 5.50 8.89
C PHE A 335 -4.44 7.04 8.86
N ALA A 336 -3.27 7.66 8.88
CA ALA A 336 -3.08 9.10 8.67
C ALA A 336 -2.40 9.36 7.31
N ASN A 337 -2.84 10.38 6.61
CA ASN A 337 -2.32 10.85 5.33
C ASN A 337 -2.28 12.39 5.40
N LYS A 338 -1.17 13.04 5.19
CA LYS A 338 -0.04 12.63 4.36
C LYS A 338 1.25 13.03 5.06
N PHE A 339 2.28 12.18 4.94
CA PHE A 339 3.62 12.47 5.43
C PHE A 339 4.62 12.54 4.28
N ILE A 340 5.54 13.51 4.31
CA ILE A 340 6.70 13.56 3.42
C ILE A 340 8.00 13.72 4.22
N PRO A 341 9.13 13.10 3.78
CA PRO A 341 10.36 13.05 4.59
C PRO A 341 10.96 14.41 4.92
N SER A 342 10.76 15.40 4.04
CA SER A 342 11.30 16.75 4.21
C SER A 342 10.51 17.61 5.20
N VAL A 343 9.38 17.12 5.73
CA VAL A 343 8.54 17.86 6.67
C VAL A 343 8.48 17.10 7.99
N GLU A 344 9.08 17.67 9.01
CA GLU A 344 9.07 17.23 10.41
C GLU A 344 9.16 15.70 10.59
N PRO A 345 10.30 15.06 10.22
CA PRO A 345 10.45 13.61 10.25
C PRO A 345 10.26 12.99 11.64
N GLU A 346 10.40 13.78 12.70
CA GLU A 346 10.20 13.38 14.09
C GLU A 346 8.75 12.97 14.37
N GLY A 347 7.77 13.60 13.72
CA GLY A 347 6.36 13.25 13.85
C GLY A 347 6.09 11.82 13.43
N TYR A 348 6.62 11.42 12.28
CA TYR A 348 6.51 10.06 11.80
C TYR A 348 7.22 9.05 12.73
N ALA A 349 8.44 9.39 13.19
CA ALA A 349 9.19 8.55 14.11
C ALA A 349 8.49 8.38 15.46
N ARG A 350 7.76 9.39 15.94
CA ARG A 350 6.95 9.30 17.16
C ARG A 350 5.76 8.36 16.99
N LEU A 351 5.07 8.42 15.86
CA LEU A 351 3.99 7.46 15.54
C LEU A 351 4.51 6.03 15.43
N GLU A 352 5.68 5.81 14.86
CA GLU A 352 6.30 4.47 14.81
C GLU A 352 6.56 3.91 16.20
N ARG A 353 7.11 4.72 17.10
CA ARG A 353 7.30 4.30 18.50
C ARG A 353 5.98 3.96 19.16
N TRP A 354 4.98 4.80 19.00
CA TRP A 354 3.65 4.58 19.58
C TRP A 354 3.00 3.28 19.08
N ILE A 355 3.00 3.02 17.78
CA ILE A 355 2.47 1.75 17.24
C ILE A 355 3.29 0.55 17.74
N SER A 356 4.61 0.69 17.85
CA SER A 356 5.47 -0.36 18.41
C SER A 356 5.17 -0.64 19.88
N GLU A 357 4.87 0.40 20.67
CA GLU A 357 4.45 0.26 22.08
C GLU A 357 3.11 -0.46 22.21
N LYS A 358 2.14 -0.14 21.34
CA LYS A 358 0.85 -0.83 21.28
C LYS A 358 1.04 -2.31 20.96
N ILE A 359 1.82 -2.65 19.93
CA ILE A 359 2.11 -4.04 19.54
C ILE A 359 2.80 -4.80 20.68
N LYS A 360 3.72 -4.15 21.41
CA LYS A 360 4.36 -4.77 22.59
C LYS A 360 3.36 -5.04 23.72
N TYR A 361 2.49 -4.05 23.97
CA TYR A 361 1.42 -4.21 24.96
C TYR A 361 0.53 -5.41 24.62
N GLU A 362 0.04 -5.47 23.39
CA GLU A 362 -0.80 -6.56 22.87
C GLU A 362 -0.10 -7.93 23.01
N ALA A 363 1.20 -7.99 22.72
CA ALA A 363 1.98 -9.22 22.82
C ALA A 363 2.20 -9.69 24.28
N VAL A 364 2.34 -8.77 25.24
CA VAL A 364 2.63 -9.07 26.63
C VAL A 364 1.35 -9.31 27.43
N VAL A 365 0.34 -8.46 27.23
CA VAL A 365 -0.92 -8.51 28.00
C VAL A 365 -1.91 -9.50 27.39
N GLY A 366 -1.83 -9.76 26.07
CA GLY A 366 -2.77 -10.64 25.38
C GLY A 366 -4.14 -10.01 25.16
N ASP A 367 -4.24 -8.70 25.18
CA ASP A 367 -5.45 -7.91 24.92
C ASP A 367 -5.12 -6.67 24.11
N LEU A 368 -6.14 -6.05 23.49
CA LEU A 368 -6.01 -4.82 22.72
C LEU A 368 -5.51 -3.67 23.62
N HIS A 369 -4.70 -2.80 23.04
CA HIS A 369 -4.22 -1.63 23.76
C HIS A 369 -5.38 -0.74 24.23
N PRO A 370 -5.36 -0.19 25.49
CA PRO A 370 -6.46 0.61 26.05
C PRO A 370 -6.88 1.84 25.23
N SER A 371 -6.02 2.34 24.34
CA SER A 371 -6.38 3.43 23.41
C SER A 371 -7.33 2.99 22.29
N PHE A 372 -7.60 1.70 22.12
CA PHE A 372 -8.55 1.22 21.13
C PHE A 372 -9.99 1.40 21.64
N ASN A 373 -10.74 2.23 20.94
CA ASN A 373 -12.15 2.50 21.27
C ASN A 373 -13.10 1.69 20.38
N ALA A 374 -13.48 0.50 20.81
CA ALA A 374 -14.44 -0.35 20.10
C ALA A 374 -15.83 0.30 19.98
N THR A 375 -16.24 1.11 20.97
CA THR A 375 -17.56 1.77 21.00
C THR A 375 -17.74 2.69 19.79
N HIS A 376 -16.68 3.34 19.31
CA HIS A 376 -16.74 4.16 18.10
C HIS A 376 -17.23 3.34 16.90
N TYR A 377 -16.64 2.16 16.65
CA TYR A 377 -17.03 1.33 15.50
C TYR A 377 -18.39 0.67 15.72
N LEU A 378 -18.76 0.36 16.97
CA LEU A 378 -20.07 -0.16 17.33
C LEU A 378 -21.21 0.85 17.10
N SER A 379 -20.94 2.14 17.16
CA SER A 379 -21.94 3.20 16.92
C SER A 379 -22.17 3.54 15.46
N LEU A 380 -21.36 3.00 14.54
CA LEU A 380 -21.49 3.30 13.11
C LEU A 380 -22.64 2.50 12.49
N ASP A 381 -23.51 3.16 11.73
CA ASP A 381 -24.61 2.54 10.99
C ASP A 381 -24.13 1.52 9.94
N LEU A 382 -22.89 1.63 9.47
CA LEU A 382 -22.26 0.70 8.56
C LEU A 382 -22.34 -0.78 9.00
N ARG A 383 -22.47 -1.06 10.30
CA ARG A 383 -22.55 -2.42 10.84
C ARG A 383 -23.75 -3.23 10.33
N TRP A 384 -24.85 -2.58 10.02
CA TRP A 384 -26.12 -3.22 9.61
C TRP A 384 -26.73 -2.61 8.36
N ASN A 385 -26.26 -1.47 7.90
CA ASN A 385 -26.82 -0.75 6.77
C ASN A 385 -26.01 -1.03 5.48
N HIS A 386 -25.84 -2.31 5.15
CA HIS A 386 -25.11 -2.77 3.96
C HIS A 386 -25.65 -4.11 3.45
N LEU A 387 -25.32 -4.44 2.17
CA LEU A 387 -25.59 -5.74 1.53
C LEU A 387 -24.70 -6.86 2.06
#